data_1e594a8cec81a663ff009c2ab6e8e9e7
#
_entry.id   1e594a8cec81a663ff009c2ab6e8e9e7
#
_cell.length_a   1.000
_cell.length_b   1.000
_cell.length_c   1.000
_cell.angle_alpha   90.00
_cell.angle_beta   90.00
_cell.angle_gamma   90.00
#
_symmetry.space_group_name_H-M   'P 1'
#
loop_
_entity.id
_entity.type
_entity.pdbx_description
1 polymer ?
#
loop_
_entity_poly.entity_id
_entity_poly.type
_entity_poly.pdbx_seq_one_letter_code
_entity_poly.pdbx_strand_id
1 'polypeptide(L)'
;MKNNLLVSCALLALAVPFAAHAAGCGKPRSAFDQVYCSSNEFSQLDRELNDEYGRVRKQLNGEQQAKLKTGQLAWMKQRDDRCSETRDDGYLVNLQCAIDATQSRLSFLRERERECASTGCVTAKLGE
;
A
#
# COMPACT_ATOMS: atom_id res chain seq x y z
N MET A 1 -63.39 26.63 -14.65
CA MET A 1 -62.57 26.49 -13.45
C MET A 1 -62.22 25.00 -13.32
N LYS A 2 -61.04 24.59 -13.74
CA LYS A 2 -60.55 23.22 -13.60
C LYS A 2 -59.16 23.30 -13.01
N ASN A 3 -59.06 22.93 -11.75
CA ASN A 3 -57.80 22.86 -11.01
C ASN A 3 -57.02 21.60 -11.46
N ASN A 4 -55.90 21.76 -12.14
CA ASN A 4 -54.94 20.69 -12.40
C ASN A 4 -53.91 20.69 -11.28
N LEU A 5 -54.08 19.76 -10.36
CA LEU A 5 -53.11 19.46 -9.32
C LEU A 5 -52.05 18.52 -9.91
N LEU A 6 -50.92 19.09 -10.30
CA LEU A 6 -49.74 18.32 -10.71
C LEU A 6 -49.02 17.78 -9.45
N VAL A 7 -49.23 16.49 -9.19
CA VAL A 7 -48.47 15.77 -8.20
C VAL A 7 -47.09 15.44 -8.76
N SER A 8 -46.08 16.20 -8.30
CA SER A 8 -44.67 15.94 -8.63
C SER A 8 -44.15 14.84 -7.73
N CYS A 9 -44.08 13.61 -8.23
CA CYS A 9 -43.38 12.52 -7.57
C CYS A 9 -41.86 12.74 -7.66
N ALA A 10 -41.27 13.27 -6.59
CA ALA A 10 -39.81 13.32 -6.45
C ALA A 10 -39.30 11.92 -6.07
N LEU A 11 -38.73 11.21 -7.04
CA LEU A 11 -37.99 9.97 -6.82
C LEU A 11 -36.65 10.32 -6.13
N LEU A 12 -36.60 10.20 -4.80
CA LEU A 12 -35.32 10.17 -4.08
C LEU A 12 -34.61 8.86 -4.41
N ALA A 13 -33.63 8.92 -5.32
CA ALA A 13 -32.68 7.84 -5.50
C ALA A 13 -31.76 7.77 -4.28
N LEU A 14 -32.02 6.83 -3.38
CA LEU A 14 -31.12 6.46 -2.30
C LEU A 14 -29.85 5.85 -2.94
N ALA A 15 -28.82 6.65 -3.11
CA ALA A 15 -27.48 6.18 -3.41
C ALA A 15 -26.96 5.42 -2.17
N VAL A 16 -27.11 4.10 -2.15
CA VAL A 16 -26.48 3.25 -1.16
C VAL A 16 -24.99 3.25 -1.49
N PRO A 17 -24.12 3.77 -0.60
CA PRO A 17 -22.68 3.61 -0.80
C PRO A 17 -22.39 2.11 -0.73
N PHE A 18 -22.01 1.50 -1.85
CA PHE A 18 -21.33 0.21 -1.85
C PHE A 18 -20.00 0.44 -1.12
N ALA A 19 -19.99 0.21 0.18
CA ALA A 19 -18.74 -0.04 0.88
C ALA A 19 -18.14 -1.30 0.23
N ALA A 20 -17.21 -1.11 -0.70
CA ALA A 20 -16.33 -2.17 -1.15
C ALA A 20 -15.57 -2.62 0.09
N HIS A 21 -16.11 -3.60 0.79
CA HIS A 21 -15.34 -4.36 1.75
C HIS A 21 -14.26 -5.00 0.91
N ALA A 22 -13.02 -4.47 0.98
CA ALA A 22 -11.87 -5.27 0.65
C ALA A 22 -12.11 -6.58 1.39
N ALA A 23 -12.32 -7.66 0.63
CA ALA A 23 -12.51 -8.98 1.19
C ALA A 23 -11.18 -9.36 1.85
N GLY A 24 -10.96 -8.80 3.04
CA GLY A 24 -9.89 -9.24 3.91
C GLY A 24 -10.10 -10.73 4.09
N CYS A 25 -9.09 -11.51 3.83
CA CYS A 25 -9.13 -12.92 4.13
C CYS A 25 -9.52 -13.06 5.59
N GLY A 26 -10.70 -13.61 5.86
CA GLY A 26 -11.10 -13.97 7.20
C GLY A 26 -10.08 -14.94 7.82
N LYS A 27 -10.38 -15.46 9.00
CA LYS A 27 -9.47 -16.42 9.64
C LYS A 27 -9.20 -17.60 8.70
N PRO A 28 -7.93 -17.84 8.28
CA PRO A 28 -7.59 -18.96 7.40
C PRO A 28 -8.05 -20.28 7.99
N ARG A 29 -8.62 -21.15 7.17
CA ARG A 29 -9.13 -22.48 7.56
C ARG A 29 -8.18 -23.62 7.18
N SER A 30 -7.18 -23.32 6.35
CA SER A 30 -6.18 -24.29 5.89
C SER A 30 -4.85 -23.59 5.60
N ALA A 31 -3.78 -24.36 5.44
CA ALA A 31 -2.48 -23.83 5.01
C ALA A 31 -2.56 -23.16 3.63
N PHE A 32 -3.37 -23.69 2.72
CA PHE A 32 -3.61 -23.08 1.41
C PHE A 32 -4.32 -21.75 1.52
N ASP A 33 -5.37 -21.63 2.35
CA ASP A 33 -6.05 -20.37 2.62
C ASP A 33 -5.07 -19.34 3.17
N GLN A 34 -4.20 -19.75 4.10
CA GLN A 34 -3.21 -18.86 4.69
C GLN A 34 -2.22 -18.34 3.65
N VAL A 35 -1.64 -19.21 2.84
CA VAL A 35 -0.70 -18.82 1.77
C VAL A 35 -1.39 -17.91 0.75
N TYR A 36 -2.59 -18.26 0.32
CA TYR A 36 -3.38 -17.45 -0.62
C TYR A 36 -3.66 -16.05 -0.06
N CYS A 37 -4.14 -15.97 1.18
CA CYS A 37 -4.47 -14.72 1.83
C CYS A 37 -3.23 -13.83 2.03
N SER A 38 -2.15 -14.39 2.58
CA SER A 38 -0.92 -13.64 2.79
C SER A 38 -0.27 -13.19 1.48
N SER A 39 -0.36 -13.99 0.42
CA SER A 39 0.14 -13.61 -0.91
C SER A 39 -0.65 -12.44 -1.51
N ASN A 40 -1.97 -12.44 -1.35
CA ASN A 40 -2.83 -11.35 -1.82
C ASN A 40 -2.56 -10.06 -1.05
N GLU A 41 -2.44 -10.14 0.28
CA GLU A 41 -2.11 -9.01 1.14
C GLU A 41 -0.74 -8.42 0.81
N PHE A 42 0.28 -9.28 0.69
CA PHE A 42 1.62 -8.84 0.28
C PHE A 42 1.59 -8.13 -1.08
N SER A 43 0.90 -8.71 -2.08
CA SER A 43 0.80 -8.14 -3.42
C SER A 43 0.08 -6.78 -3.43
N GLN A 44 -0.92 -6.60 -2.57
CA GLN A 44 -1.61 -5.31 -2.42
C GLN A 44 -0.68 -4.27 -1.80
N LEU A 45 -0.02 -4.61 -0.70
CA LEU A 45 0.94 -3.73 -0.03
C LEU A 45 2.11 -3.33 -0.91
N ASP A 46 2.60 -4.26 -1.74
CA ASP A 46 3.69 -3.98 -2.68
C ASP A 46 3.26 -2.97 -3.76
N ARG A 47 2.03 -3.08 -4.27
CA ARG A 47 1.48 -2.06 -5.18
C ARG A 47 1.36 -0.70 -4.50
N GLU A 48 0.80 -0.65 -3.29
CA GLU A 48 0.66 0.59 -2.52
C GLU A 48 2.03 1.23 -2.22
N LEU A 49 3.03 0.41 -1.90
CA LEU A 49 4.41 0.85 -1.67
C LEU A 49 5.01 1.50 -2.93
N ASN A 50 4.83 0.88 -4.08
CA ASN A 50 5.35 1.39 -5.35
C ASN A 50 4.66 2.70 -5.76
N ASP A 51 3.36 2.81 -5.54
CA ASP A 51 2.60 4.03 -5.80
C ASP A 51 3.06 5.17 -4.87
N GLU A 52 3.25 4.88 -3.59
CA GLU A 52 3.75 5.85 -2.61
C GLU A 52 5.17 6.31 -2.93
N TYR A 53 6.06 5.37 -3.27
CA TYR A 53 7.40 5.69 -3.73
C TYR A 53 7.38 6.65 -4.93
N GLY A 54 6.48 6.41 -5.87
CA GLY A 54 6.28 7.29 -7.02
C GLY A 54 5.81 8.70 -6.62
N ARG A 55 4.90 8.82 -5.64
CA ARG A 55 4.42 10.11 -5.12
C ARG A 55 5.53 10.90 -4.43
N VAL A 56 6.27 10.27 -3.53
CA VAL A 56 7.42 10.90 -2.86
C VAL A 56 8.43 11.36 -3.90
N ARG A 57 8.81 10.48 -4.83
CA ARG A 57 9.82 10.77 -5.85
C ARG A 57 9.50 12.01 -6.69
N LYS A 58 8.23 12.25 -7.00
CA LYS A 58 7.78 13.41 -7.79
C LYS A 58 8.01 14.75 -7.07
N GLN A 59 8.14 14.76 -5.76
CA GLN A 59 8.38 15.96 -4.95
C GLN A 59 9.86 16.27 -4.77
N LEU A 60 10.75 15.37 -5.21
CA LEU A 60 12.18 15.41 -4.95
C LEU A 60 12.98 15.97 -6.15
N ASN A 61 14.08 16.68 -5.85
CA ASN A 61 15.09 17.01 -6.84
C ASN A 61 15.96 15.78 -7.21
N GLY A 62 16.85 15.92 -8.20
CA GLY A 62 17.64 14.79 -8.72
C GLY A 62 18.54 14.10 -7.68
N GLU A 63 19.19 14.86 -6.80
CA GLU A 63 20.03 14.33 -5.72
C GLU A 63 19.18 13.55 -4.71
N GLN A 64 18.07 14.11 -4.31
CA GLN A 64 17.12 13.50 -3.38
C GLN A 64 16.50 12.21 -3.96
N GLN A 65 16.18 12.21 -5.26
CA GLN A 65 15.70 11.01 -5.95
C GLN A 65 16.72 9.88 -5.94
N ALA A 66 18.00 10.22 -6.17
CA ALA A 66 19.10 9.24 -6.11
C ALA A 66 19.24 8.67 -4.68
N LYS A 67 19.13 9.50 -3.66
CA LYS A 67 19.17 9.09 -2.24
C LYS A 67 18.00 8.17 -1.90
N LEU A 68 16.78 8.55 -2.25
CA LEU A 68 15.58 7.73 -2.04
C LEU A 68 15.70 6.36 -2.74
N LYS A 69 16.18 6.35 -3.99
CA LYS A 69 16.40 5.10 -4.74
C LYS A 69 17.39 4.18 -4.03
N THR A 70 18.52 4.72 -3.57
CA THR A 70 19.55 3.94 -2.86
C THR A 70 18.97 3.33 -1.58
N GLY A 71 18.24 4.11 -0.78
CA GLY A 71 17.56 3.62 0.44
C GLY A 71 16.51 2.55 0.12
N GLN A 72 15.71 2.73 -0.94
CA GLN A 72 14.71 1.75 -1.34
C GLN A 72 15.33 0.41 -1.74
N LEU A 73 16.42 0.44 -2.53
CA LEU A 73 17.13 -0.78 -2.93
C LEU A 73 17.78 -1.49 -1.72
N ALA A 74 18.36 -0.74 -0.81
CA ALA A 74 18.94 -1.29 0.42
C ALA A 74 17.87 -1.93 1.30
N TRP A 75 16.72 -1.28 1.45
CA TRP A 75 15.58 -1.82 2.18
C TRP A 75 15.03 -3.10 1.53
N MET A 76 14.87 -3.13 0.19
CA MET A 76 14.43 -4.34 -0.51
C MET A 76 15.35 -5.53 -0.23
N LYS A 77 16.66 -5.31 -0.33
CA LYS A 77 17.66 -6.33 -0.01
C LYS A 77 17.52 -6.80 1.44
N GLN A 78 17.40 -5.88 2.38
CA GLN A 78 17.26 -6.20 3.81
C GLN A 78 15.97 -7.01 4.09
N ARG A 79 14.83 -6.64 3.44
CA ARG A 79 13.59 -7.40 3.54
C ARG A 79 13.81 -8.83 3.05
N ASP A 80 14.39 -8.96 1.85
CA ASP A 80 14.58 -10.26 1.22
C ASP A 80 15.54 -11.15 2.04
N ASP A 81 16.67 -10.61 2.47
CA ASP A 81 17.62 -11.33 3.33
C ASP A 81 16.99 -11.80 4.67
N ARG A 82 16.10 -11.00 5.24
CA ARG A 82 15.48 -11.29 6.53
C ARG A 82 14.27 -12.22 6.44
N CYS A 83 13.52 -12.12 5.37
CA CYS A 83 12.23 -12.80 5.23
C CYS A 83 12.28 -14.01 4.29
N SER A 84 13.44 -14.34 3.71
CA SER A 84 13.60 -15.49 2.85
C SER A 84 14.83 -16.32 3.21
N GLU A 85 14.81 -17.58 2.81
CA GLU A 85 15.87 -18.55 3.00
C GLU A 85 16.07 -19.35 1.71
N THR A 86 17.32 -19.53 1.32
CA THR A 86 17.68 -20.41 0.22
C THR A 86 17.94 -21.82 0.76
N ARG A 87 17.30 -22.83 0.14
CA ARG A 87 17.46 -24.24 0.46
C ARG A 87 17.90 -25.01 -0.76
N ASP A 88 18.32 -26.25 -0.57
CA ASP A 88 18.76 -27.13 -1.67
C ASP A 88 17.65 -27.41 -2.68
N ASP A 89 16.39 -27.38 -2.22
CA ASP A 89 15.17 -27.64 -3.02
C ASP A 89 14.45 -26.37 -3.51
N GLY A 90 15.01 -25.16 -3.24
CA GLY A 90 14.44 -23.89 -3.70
C GLY A 90 14.49 -22.77 -2.67
N TYR A 91 13.47 -21.94 -2.70
CA TYR A 91 13.37 -20.77 -1.82
C TYR A 91 12.18 -20.88 -0.89
N LEU A 92 12.40 -20.54 0.38
CA LEU A 92 11.33 -20.35 1.36
C LEU A 92 11.15 -18.87 1.64
N VAL A 93 9.90 -18.38 1.63
CA VAL A 93 9.56 -17.01 2.00
C VAL A 93 8.62 -17.03 3.19
N ASN A 94 8.96 -16.27 4.24
CA ASN A 94 8.05 -15.95 5.31
C ASN A 94 7.19 -14.74 4.88
N LEU A 95 5.98 -15.01 4.37
CA LEU A 95 5.07 -13.98 3.87
C LEU A 95 4.66 -12.98 4.96
N GLN A 96 4.46 -13.40 6.20
CA GLN A 96 4.12 -12.47 7.27
C GLN A 96 5.27 -11.50 7.56
N CYS A 97 6.50 -11.98 7.61
CA CYS A 97 7.69 -11.13 7.72
C CYS A 97 7.77 -10.11 6.58
N ALA A 98 7.51 -10.53 5.35
CA ALA A 98 7.52 -9.65 4.18
C ALA A 98 6.39 -8.61 4.21
N ILE A 99 5.20 -8.99 4.67
CA ILE A 99 4.05 -8.08 4.90
C ILE A 99 4.42 -7.01 5.91
N ASP A 100 4.90 -7.40 7.10
CA ASP A 100 5.24 -6.48 8.18
C ASP A 100 6.35 -5.49 7.75
N ALA A 101 7.37 -5.99 7.06
CA ALA A 101 8.45 -5.16 6.52
C ALA A 101 7.93 -4.15 5.46
N THR A 102 7.05 -4.59 4.56
CA THR A 102 6.47 -3.75 3.51
C THR A 102 5.56 -2.69 4.10
N GLN A 103 4.75 -3.03 5.09
CA GLN A 103 3.87 -2.10 5.79
C GLN A 103 4.67 -1.01 6.54
N SER A 104 5.77 -1.40 7.19
CA SER A 104 6.69 -0.46 7.84
C SER A 104 7.32 0.50 6.83
N ARG A 105 7.75 0.01 5.68
CA ARG A 105 8.32 0.84 4.61
C ARG A 105 7.28 1.78 4.00
N LEU A 106 6.08 1.31 3.78
CA LEU A 106 4.97 2.13 3.31
C LEU A 106 4.67 3.28 4.28
N SER A 107 4.67 3.01 5.58
CA SER A 107 4.50 4.03 6.63
C SER A 107 5.62 5.06 6.61
N PHE A 108 6.87 4.63 6.43
CA PHE A 108 8.03 5.51 6.26
C PHE A 108 7.85 6.44 5.04
N LEU A 109 7.49 5.91 3.88
CA LEU A 109 7.30 6.73 2.67
C LEU A 109 6.16 7.74 2.84
N ARG A 110 5.04 7.35 3.44
CA ARG A 110 3.91 8.25 3.75
C ARG A 110 4.33 9.39 4.68
N GLU A 111 5.20 9.11 5.63
CA GLU A 111 5.77 10.14 6.49
C GLU A 111 6.65 11.11 5.70
N ARG A 112 7.51 10.61 4.81
CA ARG A 112 8.33 11.44 3.92
C ARG A 112 7.47 12.28 2.98
N GLU A 113 6.38 11.73 2.44
CA GLU A 113 5.44 12.48 1.59
C GLU A 113 4.84 13.68 2.36
N ARG A 114 4.34 13.43 3.58
CA ARG A 114 3.78 14.50 4.43
C ARG A 114 4.81 15.55 4.81
N GLU A 115 6.03 15.15 5.15
CA GLU A 115 7.12 16.05 5.48
C GLU A 115 7.47 16.95 4.29
N CYS A 116 7.62 16.36 3.10
CA CYS A 116 7.89 17.10 1.86
C CYS A 116 6.80 18.12 1.55
N ALA A 117 5.54 17.77 1.75
CA ALA A 117 4.40 18.65 1.49
C ALA A 117 4.25 19.79 2.50
N SER A 118 4.78 19.66 3.72
CA SER A 118 4.61 20.65 4.80
C SER A 118 5.83 21.52 5.02
N THR A 119 6.98 20.93 5.32
CA THR A 119 8.20 21.65 5.74
C THR A 119 9.34 21.53 4.72
N GLY A 120 9.16 20.78 3.69
CA GLY A 120 10.17 20.45 2.68
C GLY A 120 10.84 19.10 2.94
N CYS A 121 11.40 18.53 1.87
CA CYS A 121 12.01 17.20 1.92
C CYS A 121 13.39 17.27 2.60
N VAL A 122 13.58 16.46 3.64
CA VAL A 122 14.86 16.35 4.35
C VAL A 122 15.72 15.25 3.73
N THR A 123 16.74 15.64 2.97
CA THR A 123 17.59 14.72 2.19
C THR A 123 18.22 13.62 3.04
N ALA A 124 18.65 13.91 4.27
CA ALA A 124 19.28 12.93 5.16
C ALA A 124 18.36 11.75 5.48
N LYS A 125 17.06 11.97 5.58
CA LYS A 125 16.06 10.94 5.93
C LYS A 125 15.63 10.06 4.74
N LEU A 126 15.94 10.44 3.51
CA LEU A 126 15.46 9.72 2.32
C LEU A 126 16.19 8.40 2.08
N GLY A 127 17.35 8.21 2.68
CA GLY A 127 18.17 7.01 2.53
C GLY A 127 18.06 5.99 3.67
N GLU A 128 17.18 6.25 4.62
CA GLU A 128 16.95 5.34 5.76
C GLU A 128 16.18 4.10 5.36
#